data_e0fb17ba5f819d794cdb5b5568031513
#
_entry.id   e0fb17ba5f819d794cdb5b5568031513
#
_cell.length_a   1.000
_cell.length_b   1.000
_cell.length_c   1.000
_cell.angle_alpha   90.00
_cell.angle_beta   90.00
_cell.angle_gamma   90.00
#
_symmetry.space_group_name_H-M   'P 1'
#
loop_
_entity.id
_entity.type
_entity.pdbx_description
1 polymer ?
#
loop_
_entity_poly.entity_id
_entity_poly.type
_entity_poly.pdbx_seq_one_letter_code
_entity_poly.pdbx_strand_id
1 'polypeptide(L)'
;MNILGIETSCDETALAIYSEENGLVANSVHSQVDLFKEYGGVVPEIAARDHSLKIIPLLENLLNESGEKLKNIDFISYTAGPGLIGSLLIGDTVAKTLSKLLDVDLIPINHLEGHILAPCMEYSELKPPYICLLYTSPSPRDCRL
;
A
#
# COMPACT_ATOMS: atom_id res chain seq x y z
N MET A 1 5.95 -18.22 3.96
CA MET A 1 4.67 -17.52 3.68
C MET A 1 4.99 -16.18 3.02
N ASN A 2 4.39 -15.91 1.84
CA ASN A 2 4.62 -14.69 1.08
C ASN A 2 3.33 -13.86 1.00
N ILE A 3 3.43 -12.57 1.29
CA ILE A 3 2.30 -11.64 1.32
C ILE A 3 2.54 -10.54 0.30
N LEU A 4 1.55 -10.26 -0.55
CA LEU A 4 1.53 -9.09 -1.40
C LEU A 4 0.74 -7.98 -0.70
N GLY A 5 1.41 -6.86 -0.38
CA GLY A 5 0.80 -5.65 0.17
C GLY A 5 0.44 -4.66 -0.93
N ILE A 6 -0.73 -4.01 -0.81
CA ILE A 6 -1.25 -3.01 -1.76
C ILE A 6 -1.69 -1.77 -0.97
N GLU A 7 -1.11 -0.62 -1.30
CA GLU A 7 -1.44 0.68 -0.70
C GLU A 7 -1.78 1.70 -1.78
N THR A 8 -2.97 2.31 -1.67
CA THR A 8 -3.46 3.36 -2.58
C THR A 8 -4.32 4.40 -1.85
N SER A 9 -4.10 4.63 -0.56
CA SER A 9 -5.04 5.43 0.27
C SER A 9 -5.08 6.92 -0.06
N CYS A 10 -4.01 7.50 -0.62
CA CYS A 10 -3.93 8.94 -0.86
C CYS A 10 -3.24 9.28 -2.20
N ASP A 11 -1.96 9.59 -2.17
CA ASP A 11 -1.18 10.13 -3.29
C ASP A 11 0.05 9.27 -3.66
N GLU A 12 0.09 8.06 -3.14
CA GLU A 12 1.11 7.08 -3.50
C GLU A 12 0.47 5.74 -3.86
N THR A 13 0.91 5.16 -4.97
CA THR A 13 0.63 3.77 -5.30
C THR A 13 1.81 2.94 -4.85
N ALA A 14 1.65 2.10 -3.85
CA ALA A 14 2.73 1.26 -3.35
C ALA A 14 2.35 -0.21 -3.35
N LEU A 15 3.31 -1.06 -3.71
CA LEU A 15 3.21 -2.51 -3.67
C LEU A 15 4.45 -3.08 -3.02
N ALA A 16 4.30 -4.12 -2.22
CA ALA A 16 5.42 -4.81 -1.59
C ALA A 16 5.18 -6.31 -1.49
N ILE A 17 6.25 -7.08 -1.58
CA ILE A 17 6.24 -8.51 -1.25
C ILE A 17 7.03 -8.70 0.04
N TYR A 18 6.37 -9.27 1.03
CA TYR A 18 6.97 -9.63 2.31
C TYR A 18 6.96 -11.15 2.47
N SER A 19 8.08 -11.70 2.90
CA SER A 19 8.23 -13.12 3.21
C SER A 19 8.49 -13.30 4.70
N GLU A 20 7.84 -14.28 5.31
CA GLU A 20 8.09 -14.64 6.72
C GLU A 20 9.55 -15.01 6.98
N GLU A 21 10.23 -15.61 6.00
CA GLU A 21 11.62 -16.04 6.12
C GLU A 21 12.63 -14.94 5.84
N ASN A 22 12.34 -14.09 4.85
CA ASN A 22 13.30 -13.13 4.29
C ASN A 22 12.97 -11.66 4.63
N GLY A 23 11.84 -11.40 5.31
CA GLY A 23 11.35 -10.04 5.54
C GLY A 23 10.85 -9.36 4.27
N LEU A 24 11.16 -8.09 4.08
CA LEU A 24 10.82 -7.34 2.87
C LEU A 24 11.65 -7.84 1.69
N VAL A 25 10.99 -8.52 0.75
CA VAL A 25 11.63 -9.09 -0.46
C VAL A 25 11.83 -8.02 -1.51
N ALA A 26 10.78 -7.23 -1.78
CA ALA A 26 10.82 -6.12 -2.73
C ALA A 26 9.69 -5.13 -2.42
N ASN A 27 9.90 -3.88 -2.80
CA ASN A 27 8.84 -2.87 -2.80
C ASN A 27 8.95 -1.97 -4.03
N SER A 28 7.83 -1.45 -4.47
CA SER A 28 7.76 -0.51 -5.58
C SER A 28 6.74 0.58 -5.25
N VAL A 29 7.15 1.84 -5.41
CA VAL A 29 6.35 3.01 -5.06
C VAL A 29 6.32 3.99 -6.22
N HIS A 30 5.11 4.45 -6.55
CA HIS A 30 4.89 5.56 -7.47
C HIS A 30 4.24 6.71 -6.70
N SER A 31 4.95 7.83 -6.57
CA SER A 31 4.44 9.03 -5.89
C SER A 31 3.83 10.00 -6.89
N GLN A 32 2.70 10.56 -6.52
CA GLN A 32 1.95 11.57 -7.28
C GLN A 32 2.30 13.01 -6.86
N VAL A 33 3.29 13.21 -6.00
CA VAL A 33 3.68 14.54 -5.46
C VAL A 33 3.96 15.53 -6.59
N ASP A 34 4.67 15.11 -7.63
CA ASP A 34 4.96 15.98 -8.77
C ASP A 34 3.72 16.35 -9.57
N LEU A 35 2.76 15.42 -9.67
CA LEU A 35 1.49 15.65 -10.34
C LEU A 35 0.66 16.74 -9.65
N PHE A 36 0.77 16.84 -8.32
CA PHE A 36 -0.04 17.76 -7.53
C PHE A 36 0.62 19.11 -7.21
N LYS A 37 1.87 19.33 -7.62
CA LYS A 37 2.59 20.60 -7.39
C LYS A 37 1.83 21.82 -7.89
N GLU A 38 1.23 21.73 -9.07
CA GLU A 38 0.48 22.82 -9.70
C GLU A 38 -0.86 23.09 -9.02
N TYR A 39 -1.41 22.09 -8.30
CA TYR A 39 -2.72 22.20 -7.64
C TYR A 39 -2.62 22.65 -6.18
N GLY A 40 -1.41 22.67 -5.61
CA GLY A 40 -1.20 23.01 -4.20
C GLY A 40 -1.72 21.97 -3.20
N GLY A 41 -2.03 20.75 -3.66
CA GLY A 41 -2.52 19.64 -2.85
C GLY A 41 -3.18 18.56 -3.68
N VAL A 42 -3.56 17.46 -3.04
CA VAL A 42 -4.12 16.29 -3.71
C VAL A 42 -5.51 16.58 -4.28
N VAL A 43 -5.70 16.23 -5.55
CA VAL A 43 -7.01 16.25 -6.24
C VAL A 43 -7.53 14.82 -6.33
N PRO A 44 -8.56 14.45 -5.55
CA PRO A 44 -8.96 13.05 -5.38
C PRO A 44 -9.28 12.28 -6.66
N GLU A 45 -9.93 12.94 -7.64
CA GLU A 45 -10.26 12.30 -8.92
C GLU A 45 -9.01 12.01 -9.76
N ILE A 46 -8.04 12.93 -9.75
CA ILE A 46 -6.78 12.76 -10.46
C ILE A 46 -5.98 11.65 -9.79
N ALA A 47 -5.94 11.62 -8.45
CA ALA A 47 -5.29 10.57 -7.68
C ALA A 47 -5.84 9.19 -8.05
N ALA A 48 -7.16 9.01 -7.99
CA ALA A 48 -7.79 7.74 -8.32
C ALA A 48 -7.49 7.27 -9.74
N ARG A 49 -7.52 8.21 -10.70
CA ARG A 49 -7.19 7.90 -12.11
C ARG A 49 -5.75 7.47 -12.26
N ASP A 50 -4.81 8.16 -11.62
CA ASP A 50 -3.39 7.81 -11.70
C ASP A 50 -3.11 6.45 -11.05
N HIS A 51 -3.68 6.15 -9.87
CA HIS A 51 -3.62 4.82 -9.28
C HIS A 51 -4.06 3.72 -10.26
N SER A 52 -5.19 3.94 -10.95
CA SER A 52 -5.72 2.94 -11.89
C SER A 52 -4.79 2.68 -13.07
N LEU A 53 -4.00 3.67 -13.49
CA LEU A 53 -3.03 3.56 -14.57
C LEU A 53 -1.70 2.93 -14.12
N LYS A 54 -1.34 3.12 -12.86
CA LYS A 54 0.00 2.78 -12.35
C LYS A 54 0.07 1.43 -11.65
N ILE A 55 -1.01 0.97 -11.02
CA ILE A 55 -0.98 -0.20 -10.15
C ILE A 55 -0.56 -1.50 -10.85
N ILE A 56 -1.02 -1.75 -12.07
CA ILE A 56 -0.66 -2.96 -12.82
C ILE A 56 0.78 -2.91 -13.34
N PRO A 57 1.23 -1.84 -14.02
CA PRO A 57 2.64 -1.71 -14.36
C PRO A 57 3.59 -1.81 -13.16
N LEU A 58 3.18 -1.25 -12.01
CA LEU A 58 3.96 -1.31 -10.79
C LEU A 58 4.07 -2.76 -10.26
N LEU A 59 2.97 -3.51 -10.32
CA LEU A 59 2.95 -4.92 -9.95
C LEU A 59 3.86 -5.77 -10.86
N GLU A 60 3.82 -5.54 -12.17
CA GLU A 60 4.70 -6.23 -13.12
C GLU A 60 6.17 -5.94 -12.82
N ASN A 61 6.52 -4.68 -12.56
CA ASN A 61 7.89 -4.30 -12.18
C ASN A 61 8.33 -4.98 -10.89
N LEU A 62 7.48 -4.95 -9.85
CA LEU A 62 7.75 -5.58 -8.56
C LEU A 62 8.05 -7.08 -8.70
N LEU A 63 7.26 -7.79 -9.49
CA LEU A 63 7.45 -9.23 -9.75
C LEU A 63 8.74 -9.51 -10.53
N ASN A 64 9.08 -8.65 -11.51
CA ASN A 64 10.30 -8.79 -12.29
C ASN A 64 11.56 -8.53 -11.43
N GLU A 65 11.53 -7.50 -10.59
CA GLU A 65 12.65 -7.15 -9.70
C GLU A 65 12.86 -8.17 -8.59
N SER A 66 11.78 -8.67 -7.99
CA SER A 66 11.86 -9.68 -6.94
C SER A 66 12.18 -11.08 -7.46
N GLY A 67 11.94 -11.35 -8.74
CA GLY A 67 11.98 -12.71 -9.31
C GLY A 67 10.81 -13.59 -8.85
N GLU A 68 9.89 -13.04 -8.08
CA GLU A 68 8.71 -13.75 -7.58
C GLU A 68 7.63 -13.88 -8.65
N LYS A 69 6.74 -14.84 -8.43
CA LYS A 69 5.57 -15.07 -9.30
C LYS A 69 4.30 -14.93 -8.48
N LEU A 70 3.27 -14.39 -9.07
CA LEU A 70 1.96 -14.26 -8.42
C LEU A 70 1.47 -15.56 -7.79
N LYS A 71 1.71 -16.69 -8.42
CA LYS A 71 1.31 -18.01 -7.89
C LYS A 71 2.02 -18.41 -6.58
N ASN A 72 3.08 -17.71 -6.18
CA ASN A 72 3.82 -17.95 -4.94
C ASN A 72 3.32 -17.06 -3.78
N ILE A 73 2.33 -16.22 -4.02
CA ILE A 73 1.70 -15.37 -3.02
C ILE A 73 0.67 -16.20 -2.26
N ASP A 74 0.78 -16.22 -0.94
CA ASP A 74 -0.12 -16.97 -0.05
C ASP A 74 -1.27 -16.09 0.48
N PHE A 75 -1.03 -14.77 0.63
CA PHE A 75 -2.01 -13.79 1.11
C PHE A 75 -1.88 -12.47 0.37
N ILE A 76 -2.99 -11.75 0.28
CA ILE A 76 -3.00 -10.37 -0.20
C ILE A 76 -3.49 -9.47 0.93
N SER A 77 -2.70 -8.46 1.28
CA SER A 77 -3.10 -7.39 2.20
C SER A 77 -3.30 -6.09 1.42
N TYR A 78 -4.28 -5.29 1.85
CA TYR A 78 -4.53 -4.00 1.21
C TYR A 78 -5.05 -2.99 2.22
N THR A 79 -4.80 -1.71 1.98
CA THR A 79 -5.32 -0.64 2.82
C THR A 79 -6.81 -0.45 2.56
N ALA A 80 -7.62 -0.79 3.57
CA ALA A 80 -9.07 -0.66 3.53
C ALA A 80 -9.57 0.74 3.93
N GLY A 81 -8.73 1.52 4.58
CA GLY A 81 -9.01 2.88 5.07
C GLY A 81 -8.31 3.17 6.40
N PRO A 82 -8.37 4.46 6.85
CA PRO A 82 -8.93 5.62 6.16
C PRO A 82 -8.13 6.06 4.94
N GLY A 83 -8.77 6.87 4.06
CA GLY A 83 -8.15 7.43 2.86
C GLY A 83 -9.16 8.06 1.91
N LEU A 84 -8.69 8.47 0.73
CA LEU A 84 -9.53 9.01 -0.33
C LEU A 84 -10.35 7.87 -0.96
N ILE A 85 -11.68 8.00 -0.95
CA ILE A 85 -12.58 6.91 -1.35
C ILE A 85 -12.29 6.36 -2.75
N GLY A 86 -12.02 7.24 -3.73
CA GLY A 86 -11.69 6.84 -5.10
C GLY A 86 -10.37 6.06 -5.17
N SER A 87 -9.36 6.50 -4.43
CA SER A 87 -8.04 5.86 -4.36
C SER A 87 -8.13 4.50 -3.67
N LEU A 88 -8.79 4.42 -2.52
CA LEU A 88 -9.03 3.17 -1.80
C LEU A 88 -9.76 2.13 -2.66
N LEU A 89 -10.75 2.58 -3.46
CA LEU A 89 -11.53 1.70 -4.31
C LEU A 89 -10.68 1.00 -5.39
N ILE A 90 -9.62 1.65 -5.89
CA ILE A 90 -8.70 1.04 -6.85
C ILE A 90 -7.92 -0.10 -6.20
N GLY A 91 -7.29 0.15 -5.04
CA GLY A 91 -6.56 -0.88 -4.30
C GLY A 91 -7.45 -2.05 -3.90
N ASP A 92 -8.63 -1.77 -3.35
CA ASP A 92 -9.63 -2.77 -2.97
C ASP A 92 -10.04 -3.65 -4.16
N THR A 93 -10.32 -3.03 -5.32
CA THR A 93 -10.72 -3.76 -6.52
C THR A 93 -9.61 -4.70 -7.03
N VAL A 94 -8.37 -4.19 -7.10
CA VAL A 94 -7.23 -5.00 -7.54
C VAL A 94 -6.95 -6.12 -6.55
N ALA A 95 -6.94 -5.82 -5.24
CA ALA A 95 -6.70 -6.80 -4.19
C ALA A 95 -7.73 -7.94 -4.22
N LYS A 96 -9.02 -7.62 -4.29
CA LYS A 96 -10.11 -8.59 -4.41
C LYS A 96 -10.04 -9.42 -5.68
N THR A 97 -9.67 -8.79 -6.79
CA THR A 97 -9.53 -9.50 -8.07
C THR A 97 -8.39 -10.50 -8.01
N LEU A 98 -7.22 -10.09 -7.51
CA LEU A 98 -6.07 -10.96 -7.37
C LEU A 98 -6.33 -12.09 -6.37
N SER A 99 -6.91 -11.80 -5.20
CA SER A 99 -7.29 -12.80 -4.20
C SER A 99 -8.18 -13.90 -4.82
N LYS A 100 -9.19 -13.49 -5.60
CA LYS A 100 -10.09 -14.44 -6.26
C LYS A 100 -9.42 -15.22 -7.38
N LEU A 101 -8.51 -14.61 -8.14
CA LEU A 101 -7.79 -15.28 -9.24
C LEU A 101 -6.77 -16.30 -8.72
N LEU A 102 -6.14 -15.99 -7.59
CA LEU A 102 -5.09 -16.82 -6.98
C LEU A 102 -5.65 -17.82 -5.97
N ASP A 103 -6.92 -17.68 -5.60
CA ASP A 103 -7.58 -18.45 -4.54
C ASP A 103 -6.85 -18.34 -3.19
N VAL A 104 -6.49 -17.11 -2.80
CA VAL A 104 -5.80 -16.79 -1.56
C VAL A 104 -6.61 -15.82 -0.71
N ASP A 105 -6.38 -15.84 0.61
CA ASP A 105 -7.07 -14.98 1.55
C ASP A 105 -6.70 -13.52 1.39
N LEU A 106 -7.68 -12.64 1.64
CA LEU A 106 -7.59 -11.19 1.56
C LEU A 106 -7.64 -10.58 2.95
N ILE A 107 -6.65 -9.74 3.29
CA ILE A 107 -6.51 -9.12 4.62
C ILE A 107 -6.66 -7.60 4.50
N PRO A 108 -7.77 -7.02 4.99
CA PRO A 108 -7.94 -5.57 5.04
C PRO A 108 -7.12 -4.99 6.18
N ILE A 109 -6.32 -3.96 5.88
CA ILE A 109 -5.43 -3.28 6.84
C ILE A 109 -5.90 -1.84 7.03
N ASN A 110 -5.84 -1.38 8.28
CA ASN A 110 -6.05 0.02 8.60
C ASN A 110 -4.78 0.83 8.25
N HIS A 111 -4.95 1.93 7.51
CA HIS A 111 -3.85 2.79 7.06
C HIS A 111 -2.95 3.28 8.22
N LEU A 112 -3.56 3.72 9.32
CA LEU A 112 -2.80 4.20 10.48
C LEU A 112 -2.07 3.07 11.21
N GLU A 113 -2.64 1.86 11.21
CA GLU A 113 -1.97 0.67 11.74
C GLU A 113 -0.72 0.34 10.92
N GLY A 114 -0.79 0.48 9.59
CA GLY A 114 0.36 0.37 8.71
C GLY A 114 1.48 1.34 9.08
N HIS A 115 1.16 2.62 9.32
CA HIS A 115 2.13 3.61 9.79
C HIS A 115 2.75 3.28 11.14
N ILE A 116 1.93 2.77 12.08
CA ILE A 116 2.41 2.39 13.42
C ILE A 116 3.38 1.20 13.33
N LEU A 117 3.11 0.24 12.46
CA LEU A 117 3.90 -0.99 12.36
C LEU A 117 5.10 -0.88 11.40
N ALA A 118 5.12 0.08 10.49
CA ALA A 118 6.21 0.26 9.52
C ALA A 118 7.61 0.33 10.17
N PRO A 119 7.83 1.06 11.29
CA PRO A 119 9.13 1.07 11.96
C PRO A 119 9.59 -0.30 12.46
N CYS A 120 8.67 -1.21 12.78
CA CYS A 120 9.01 -2.56 13.24
C CYS A 120 9.64 -3.42 12.13
N MET A 121 9.48 -3.06 10.86
CA MET A 121 10.12 -3.75 9.74
C MET A 121 11.61 -3.39 9.65
N GLU A 122 11.98 -2.17 10.04
CA GLU A 122 13.36 -1.67 10.01
C GLU A 122 14.10 -1.97 11.32
N TYR A 123 13.37 -1.87 12.44
CA TYR A 123 13.92 -2.04 13.80
C TYR A 123 13.28 -3.25 14.48
N SER A 124 13.86 -4.42 14.29
CA SER A 124 13.34 -5.70 14.82
C SER A 124 13.25 -5.77 16.35
N GLU A 125 14.03 -4.93 17.05
CA GLU A 125 14.00 -4.77 18.52
C GLU A 125 12.83 -3.90 19.01
N LEU A 126 12.17 -3.14 18.14
CA LEU A 126 11.06 -2.28 18.50
C LEU A 126 9.82 -3.12 18.83
N LYS A 127 9.42 -3.10 20.09
CA LYS A 127 8.25 -3.82 20.61
C LYS A 127 7.30 -2.89 21.34
N PRO A 128 5.99 -3.07 21.19
CA PRO A 128 5.01 -2.32 21.97
C PRO A 128 5.23 -2.55 23.49
N PRO A 129 4.92 -1.54 24.34
CA PRO A 129 4.33 -0.25 24.00
C PRO A 129 5.38 0.78 23.57
N TYR A 130 5.08 1.58 22.52
CA TYR A 130 5.86 2.75 22.11
C TYR A 130 4.92 3.89 21.70
N ILE A 131 5.44 5.12 21.68
CA ILE A 131 4.69 6.30 21.26
C ILE A 131 5.02 6.56 19.79
N CYS A 132 3.99 6.60 18.95
CA CYS A 132 4.09 7.01 17.56
C CYS A 132 3.53 8.43 17.42
N LEU A 133 4.30 9.31 16.78
CA LEU A 133 3.89 10.68 16.49
C LEU A 133 3.89 10.89 14.98
N LEU A 134 2.68 11.02 14.41
CA LEU A 134 2.47 11.31 12.99
C LEU A 134 2.31 12.82 12.80
N TYR A 135 3.34 13.49 12.28
CA TYR A 135 3.31 14.94 12.04
C TYR A 135 2.54 15.35 10.81
N THR A 136 2.71 14.58 9.75
CA THR A 136 2.05 14.81 8.47
C THR A 136 1.41 13.50 8.07
N SER A 137 0.13 13.53 7.99
CA SER A 137 -0.59 12.47 7.32
C SER A 137 -0.81 12.88 5.88
N PRO A 138 -0.68 11.97 4.90
CA PRO A 138 -1.00 12.28 3.51
C PRO A 138 -2.46 12.65 3.31
N SER A 139 -3.34 12.35 4.26
CA SER A 139 -4.75 12.66 4.19
C SER A 139 -5.14 13.84 5.09
N PRO A 140 -5.82 14.88 4.55
CA PRO A 140 -6.42 15.93 5.37
C PRO A 140 -7.43 15.42 6.40
N ARG A 141 -7.89 14.17 6.26
CA ARG A 141 -8.80 13.53 7.22
C ARG A 141 -8.07 13.03 8.46
N ASP A 142 -6.79 12.70 8.34
CA ASP A 142 -5.97 12.26 9.46
C ASP A 142 -5.65 13.44 10.40
N CYS A 143 -5.80 14.67 9.92
CA CYS A 143 -5.64 15.90 10.69
C CYS A 143 -6.93 16.40 11.35
N ARG A 144 -8.05 15.72 11.15
CA ARG A 144 -9.35 16.07 11.75
C ARG A 144 -9.76 15.00 12.75
N LEU A 145 -9.22 15.12 13.93
CA LEU A 145 -9.82 14.60 15.17
C LEU A 145 -10.66 15.68 15.80
#